data_4680ac5010e4fd7c90196bf4174af947
#
_entry.id   4680ac5010e4fd7c90196bf4174af947
#
_cell.length_a   1.000
_cell.length_b   1.000
_cell.length_c   1.000
_cell.angle_alpha   90.00
_cell.angle_beta   90.00
_cell.angle_gamma   90.00
#
_symmetry.space_group_name_H-M   'P 1'
#
loop_
_entity.id
_entity.type
_entity.pdbx_description
1 polymer ?
#
loop_
_entity_poly.entity_id
_entity_poly.type
_entity_poly.pdbx_seq_one_letter_code
_entity_poly.pdbx_strand_id
1 'polypeptide(L)' 'MNESKILFVSFCAEMYARRHDMDGAAVMRLFEKQGICEFLNDSYDPLHSLDREAILDEIEVFMKGTAECK' A
#
# COMPACT_ATOMS: atom_id res chain seq x y z
N MET A 1 3.08 16.44 -0.48
CA MET A 1 3.54 15.11 -0.05
C MET A 1 5.06 15.04 -0.14
N ASN A 2 5.67 14.44 0.83
CA ASN A 2 7.11 14.27 0.90
C ASN A 2 7.58 13.30 -0.19
N GLU A 3 8.71 13.58 -0.81
CA GLU A 3 9.25 12.74 -1.87
C GLU A 3 9.50 11.31 -1.40
N SER A 4 10.02 11.16 -0.18
CA SER A 4 10.26 9.83 0.37
C SER A 4 8.97 9.04 0.54
N LYS A 5 7.89 9.70 0.89
CA LYS A 5 6.60 9.04 1.03
C LYS A 5 6.03 8.62 -0.31
N ILE A 6 6.26 9.44 -1.34
CA ILE A 6 5.83 9.08 -2.69
C ILE A 6 6.56 7.82 -3.15
N LEU A 7 7.87 7.77 -2.94
CA LEU A 7 8.67 6.61 -3.30
C LEU A 7 8.24 5.37 -2.52
N PHE A 8 7.92 5.56 -1.25
CA PHE A 8 7.46 4.46 -0.40
C PHE A 8 6.15 3.88 -0.92
N VAL A 9 5.20 4.73 -1.28
CA VAL A 9 3.92 4.28 -1.82
C VAL A 9 4.12 3.54 -3.13
N SER A 10 4.95 4.08 -4.01
CA SER A 10 5.25 3.43 -5.28
C SER A 10 5.89 2.06 -5.08
N PHE A 11 6.80 1.97 -4.13
CA PHE A 11 7.47 0.72 -3.80
C PHE A 11 6.45 -0.32 -3.29
N CYS A 12 5.57 0.11 -2.41
CA CYS A 12 4.53 -0.78 -1.88
C CYS A 12 3.60 -1.26 -2.99
N ALA A 13 3.24 -0.37 -3.90
CA ALA A 13 2.37 -0.74 -5.02
C ALA A 13 3.05 -1.79 -5.90
N GLU A 14 4.34 -1.62 -6.15
CA GLU A 14 5.08 -2.57 -6.97
C GLU A 14 5.16 -3.93 -6.30
N MET A 15 5.43 -3.95 -5.00
CA MET A 15 5.49 -5.21 -4.26
C MET A 15 4.13 -5.91 -4.26
N TYR A 16 3.07 -5.14 -4.05
CA TYR A 16 1.72 -5.69 -4.06
C TYR A 16 1.38 -6.28 -5.43
N ALA A 17 1.78 -5.55 -6.48
CA ALA A 17 1.53 -6.01 -7.85
C ALA A 17 2.22 -7.35 -8.10
N ARG A 18 3.44 -7.50 -7.63
CA ARG A 18 4.18 -8.75 -7.80
C ARG A 18 3.55 -9.90 -7.02
N ARG A 19 3.14 -9.60 -5.80
CA ARG A 19 2.52 -10.64 -4.95
C ARG A 19 1.24 -11.16 -5.57
N HIS A 20 0.47 -10.29 -6.22
CA HIS A 20 -0.83 -10.66 -6.78
C HIS A 20 -0.82 -10.80 -8.30
N ASP A 21 0.36 -10.74 -8.91
CA ASP A 21 0.51 -10.86 -10.37
C ASP A 21 -0.38 -9.86 -11.09
N MET A 22 -0.29 -8.60 -10.67
CA MET A 22 -1.10 -7.52 -11.22
C MET A 22 -0.21 -6.49 -11.88
N ASP A 23 -0.83 -5.67 -12.74
CA ASP A 23 -0.15 -4.55 -13.35
C ASP A 23 0.01 -3.42 -12.31
N GLY A 24 1.19 -2.80 -12.28
CA GLY A 24 1.47 -1.75 -11.31
C GLY A 24 0.51 -0.57 -11.39
N ALA A 25 0.13 -0.18 -12.60
CA ALA A 25 -0.80 0.93 -12.78
C ALA A 25 -2.19 0.58 -12.20
N ALA A 26 -2.60 -0.67 -12.37
CA ALA A 26 -3.87 -1.12 -11.82
C ALA A 26 -3.83 -1.10 -10.29
N VAL A 27 -2.69 -1.49 -9.72
CA VAL A 27 -2.52 -1.48 -8.27
C VAL A 27 -2.57 -0.05 -7.74
N MET A 28 -1.92 0.90 -8.43
CA MET A 28 -1.95 2.29 -8.00
C MET A 28 -3.37 2.84 -7.98
N ARG A 29 -4.16 2.51 -8.99
CA ARG A 29 -5.57 2.93 -9.03
C ARG A 29 -6.35 2.31 -7.89
N LEU A 30 -6.09 1.04 -7.62
CA LEU A 30 -6.74 0.34 -6.52
C LEU A 30 -6.37 0.99 -5.19
N PHE A 31 -5.10 1.32 -5.00
CA PHE A 31 -4.64 1.97 -3.78
C PHE A 31 -5.33 3.31 -3.59
N GLU A 32 -5.46 4.09 -4.65
CA GLU A 32 -6.15 5.37 -4.55
C GLU A 32 -7.61 5.20 -4.21
N LYS A 33 -8.25 4.24 -4.83
CA LYS A 33 -9.67 3.99 -4.62
C LYS A 33 -9.95 3.53 -3.20
N GLN A 34 -9.06 2.72 -2.65
CA GLN A 34 -9.26 2.15 -1.31
C GLN A 34 -8.70 3.03 -0.19
N GLY A 35 -8.05 4.13 -0.55
CA GLY A 35 -7.45 4.99 0.45
C GLY A 35 -6.13 4.46 1.01
N ILE A 36 -5.52 3.52 0.32
CA ILE A 36 -4.24 2.95 0.75
C ILE A 36 -3.13 3.98 0.70
N CYS A 37 -3.15 4.85 -0.31
CA CYS A 37 -2.13 5.88 -0.43
C CYS A 37 -2.10 6.77 0.81
N GLU A 38 -3.28 7.16 1.29
CA GLU A 38 -3.37 7.96 2.51
C GLU A 38 -2.92 7.17 3.73
N PHE A 39 -3.32 5.91 3.80
CA PHE A 39 -2.92 5.03 4.90
C PHE A 39 -1.40 4.92 4.97
N LEU A 40 -0.75 4.68 3.83
CA LEU A 40 0.69 4.55 3.78
C LEU A 40 1.38 5.86 4.10
N ASN A 41 0.82 6.96 3.63
CA ASN A 41 1.36 8.28 3.90
C ASN A 41 1.30 8.61 5.40
N ASP A 42 0.16 8.33 6.02
CA ASP A 42 -0.05 8.62 7.44
C ASP A 42 0.76 7.69 8.34
N SER A 43 0.98 6.47 7.89
CA SER A 43 1.69 5.46 8.68
C SER A 43 3.12 5.25 8.22
N TYR A 44 3.68 6.22 7.50
CA TYR A 44 5.01 6.08 6.92
C TYR A 44 6.07 5.76 7.99
N ASP A 45 6.06 6.52 9.08
CA ASP A 45 7.10 6.37 10.10
C ASP A 45 7.13 4.96 10.69
N PRO A 46 6.00 4.41 11.17
CA PRO A 46 6.05 3.04 11.68
C PRO A 46 6.25 2.00 10.58
N LEU A 47 5.65 2.20 9.41
CA LEU A 47 5.69 1.17 8.37
C LEU A 47 7.04 1.04 7.69
N HIS A 48 7.72 2.17 7.45
CA HIS A 48 8.97 2.09 6.70
C HIS A 48 10.08 1.37 7.46
N SER A 49 9.87 1.13 8.76
CA SER A 49 10.82 0.36 9.58
C SER A 49 10.59 -1.14 9.45
N LEU A 50 9.46 -1.55 8.92
CA LEU A 50 9.12 -2.97 8.79
C LEU A 50 9.76 -3.56 7.54
N ASP A 51 9.91 -4.89 7.53
CA ASP A 51 10.35 -5.51 6.30
C ASP A 51 9.17 -5.60 5.33
N ARG A 52 9.52 -5.94 4.09
CA ARG A 52 8.55 -5.90 2.98
C ARG A 52 7.30 -6.72 3.24
N GLU A 53 7.49 -7.92 3.74
CA GLU A 53 6.36 -8.82 3.94
C GLU A 53 5.43 -8.31 5.01
N ALA A 54 6.00 -7.73 6.07
CA ALA A 54 5.18 -7.13 7.11
C ALA A 54 4.37 -5.97 6.59
N ILE A 55 5.00 -5.14 5.73
CA ILE A 55 4.29 -4.01 5.13
C ILE A 55 3.13 -4.50 4.27
N LEU A 56 3.40 -5.52 3.44
CA LEU A 56 2.35 -6.07 2.58
C LEU A 56 1.21 -6.68 3.39
N ASP A 57 1.55 -7.34 4.49
CA ASP A 57 0.53 -7.91 5.37
C ASP A 57 -0.38 -6.81 5.92
N GLU A 58 0.21 -5.68 6.31
CA GLU A 58 -0.58 -4.56 6.82
C GLU A 58 -1.50 -4.00 5.74
N ILE A 59 -1.00 -3.89 4.52
CA ILE A 59 -1.79 -3.41 3.40
C ILE A 59 -2.96 -4.37 3.15
N GLU A 60 -2.69 -5.67 3.18
CA GLU A 60 -3.73 -6.66 2.93
C GLU A 60 -4.80 -6.64 4.00
N VAL A 61 -4.41 -6.45 5.24
CA VAL A 61 -5.37 -6.33 6.34
C VAL A 61 -6.25 -5.10 6.14
N PHE A 62 -5.64 -3.98 5.76
CA PHE A 62 -6.38 -2.75 5.50
C PHE A 62 -7.37 -2.94 4.36
N MET A 63 -6.92 -3.56 3.27
CA MET A 63 -7.76 -3.79 2.10
C MET A 63 -8.93 -4.69 2.44
N LYS A 64 -8.65 -5.74 3.20
CA LYS A 64 -9.68 -6.68 3.59
C LYS A 64 -10.74 -6.02 4.46
N GLY A 65 -10.30 -5.20 5.41
CA GLY A 65 -11.22 -4.48 6.27
C GLY A 65 -12.07 -3.51 5.48
N THR A 66 -11.46 -2.80 4.53
CA THR A 66 -12.18 -1.87 3.68
C THR A 66 -13.20 -2.60 2.81
N ALA A 67 -12.81 -3.75 2.25
CA ALA A 67 -13.69 -4.51 1.39
C ALA A 67 -14.88 -5.08 2.17
N GLU A 68 -14.67 -5.41 3.42
CA GLU A 68 -15.72 -5.99 4.25
C GLU A 68 -16.62 -4.92 4.86
N CYS A 69 -16.16 -3.69 4.89
CA CYS A 69 -16.92 -2.58 5.45
C CYS A 69 -18.07 -2.23 4.52
N LYS A 70 -19.26 -2.37 4.98
CA LYS A 70 -20.44 -2.09 4.15
C LYS A 70 -21.02 -0.75 4.43
#